data_95ad03dea7448fb05b195e4f15777802
#
_entry.id   95ad03dea7448fb05b195e4f15777802
#
_cell.length_a   1.000
_cell.length_b   1.000
_cell.length_c   1.000
_cell.angle_alpha   90.00
_cell.angle_beta   90.00
_cell.angle_gamma   90.00
#
_symmetry.space_group_name_H-M   'P 1'
#
loop_
_entity.id
_entity.type
_entity.pdbx_description
1 polymer ?
#
loop_
_entity_poly.entity_id
_entity_poly.type
_entity_poly.pdbx_seq_one_letter_code
_entity_poly.pdbx_strand_id
1 'polypeptide(L)'
;MNGIRDRFEDLRYALDDRRREVVIGTSALALLLVATFGWAWLSSRWTPPPSIFDSPVDDVLGYLVTDDFNQLSVDERMRYLGEFASRFRGFEQEESAAAAAFLAGVTGPTREQMRQNARTLAKDVLLEGAEGYFATDEAERGRYIDDWLAGWQRRAEEMVMGEARPIDDGARADEIRADAREDMMRDRDGDRMPGIDDRTTSRFLGFWRSDIESASTPKEQGQIIRFMEDIRVHLALSE
;
A
#
# COMPACT_ATOMS: atom_id res chain seq x y z
N MET A 1 24.27 16.28 65.35
CA MET A 1 23.38 15.54 64.43
C MET A 1 22.18 16.36 63.93
N ASN A 2 22.15 17.70 64.13
CA ASN A 2 20.97 18.53 63.74
C ASN A 2 21.04 19.13 62.32
N GLY A 3 22.23 19.25 61.73
CA GLY A 3 22.38 19.93 60.46
C GLY A 3 21.80 19.24 59.20
N ILE A 4 21.49 17.94 59.29
CA ILE A 4 20.88 17.20 58.16
C ILE A 4 19.36 17.39 58.17
N ARG A 5 18.77 17.49 59.34
CA ARG A 5 17.33 17.70 59.51
C ARG A 5 16.90 19.11 59.07
N ASP A 6 17.70 20.13 59.43
CA ASP A 6 17.44 21.52 59.03
C ASP A 6 17.52 21.71 57.48
N ARG A 7 18.47 21.02 56.83
CA ARG A 7 18.57 21.04 55.36
C ARG A 7 17.40 20.33 54.66
N PHE A 8 16.82 19.31 55.27
CA PHE A 8 15.63 18.65 54.72
C PHE A 8 14.34 19.49 54.88
N GLU A 9 14.26 20.26 55.97
CA GLU A 9 13.13 21.19 56.18
C GLU A 9 13.21 22.37 55.23
N ASP A 10 14.38 22.96 55.00
CA ASP A 10 14.61 24.04 54.05
C ASP A 10 14.31 23.63 52.61
N LEU A 11 14.68 22.38 52.24
CA LEU A 11 14.36 21.80 50.94
C LEU A 11 12.84 21.56 50.75
N ARG A 12 12.17 21.22 51.85
CA ARG A 12 10.72 20.96 51.81
C ARG A 12 9.95 22.30 51.67
N TYR A 13 10.37 23.35 52.30
CA TYR A 13 9.81 24.70 52.17
C TYR A 13 10.04 25.29 50.76
N ALA A 14 11.24 25.13 50.24
CA ALA A 14 11.56 25.57 48.87
C ALA A 14 10.82 24.81 47.78
N LEU A 15 10.51 23.53 48.04
CA LEU A 15 9.70 22.68 47.13
C LEU A 15 8.19 23.04 47.20
N ASP A 16 7.68 23.44 48.36
CA ASP A 16 6.25 23.76 48.50
C ASP A 16 5.91 25.11 47.84
N ASP A 17 6.83 26.11 47.92
CA ASP A 17 6.67 27.41 47.26
C ASP A 17 6.74 27.34 45.74
N ARG A 18 7.46 26.32 45.16
CA ARG A 18 7.59 26.06 43.74
C ARG A 18 6.84 24.82 43.28
N ARG A 19 5.92 24.32 44.08
CA ARG A 19 5.22 23.05 43.83
C ARG A 19 4.57 22.99 42.43
N ARG A 20 3.98 24.08 41.95
CA ARG A 20 3.42 24.19 40.60
C ARG A 20 4.47 24.05 39.49
N GLU A 21 5.60 24.77 39.62
CA GLU A 21 6.66 24.71 38.64
C GLU A 21 7.36 23.37 38.61
N VAL A 22 7.55 22.73 39.76
CA VAL A 22 8.12 21.39 39.87
C VAL A 22 7.17 20.36 39.30
N VAL A 23 5.86 20.43 39.56
CA VAL A 23 4.87 19.53 39.01
C VAL A 23 4.77 19.69 37.48
N ILE A 24 4.77 20.91 36.98
CA ILE A 24 4.75 21.16 35.51
C ILE A 24 6.05 20.64 34.88
N GLY A 25 7.21 20.95 35.47
CA GLY A 25 8.49 20.48 34.94
C GLY A 25 8.65 18.96 34.94
N THR A 26 8.26 18.29 36.03
CA THR A 26 8.28 16.81 36.09
C THR A 26 7.28 16.16 35.17
N SER A 27 6.10 16.73 35.01
CA SER A 27 5.09 16.24 34.04
C SER A 27 5.56 16.42 32.59
N ALA A 28 6.16 17.55 32.26
CA ALA A 28 6.73 17.81 30.95
C ALA A 28 7.89 16.83 30.64
N LEU A 29 8.78 16.63 31.61
CA LEU A 29 9.88 15.67 31.47
C LEU A 29 9.37 14.23 31.32
N ALA A 30 8.38 13.81 32.10
CA ALA A 30 7.75 12.49 31.98
C ALA A 30 7.09 12.28 30.61
N LEU A 31 6.36 13.29 30.10
CA LEU A 31 5.77 13.25 28.76
C LEU A 31 6.84 13.15 27.66
N LEU A 32 7.93 13.88 27.80
CA LEU A 32 9.05 13.85 26.86
C LEU A 32 9.75 12.50 26.86
N LEU A 33 9.95 11.89 28.03
CA LEU A 33 10.50 10.54 28.16
C LEU A 33 9.56 9.47 27.56
N VAL A 34 8.25 9.56 27.80
CA VAL A 34 7.27 8.65 27.21
C VAL A 34 7.24 8.81 25.70
N ALA A 35 7.28 10.03 25.19
CA ALA A 35 7.30 10.30 23.75
C ALA A 35 8.58 9.79 23.08
N THR A 36 9.75 10.02 23.70
CA THR A 36 11.04 9.56 23.15
C THR A 36 11.18 8.04 23.22
N PHE A 37 10.75 7.43 24.33
CA PHE A 37 10.77 5.97 24.48
C PHE A 37 9.76 5.28 23.56
N GLY A 38 8.56 5.88 23.44
CA GLY A 38 7.54 5.43 22.49
C GLY A 38 8.01 5.51 21.04
N TRP A 39 8.64 6.63 20.68
CA TRP A 39 9.22 6.81 19.36
C TRP A 39 10.36 5.81 19.09
N ALA A 40 11.32 5.68 20.01
CA ALA A 40 12.43 4.73 19.88
C ALA A 40 11.95 3.27 19.80
N TRP A 41 10.91 2.92 20.55
CA TRP A 41 10.32 1.59 20.51
C TRP A 41 9.55 1.32 19.21
N LEU A 42 8.85 2.33 18.67
CA LEU A 42 8.15 2.25 17.39
C LEU A 42 9.15 2.16 16.22
N SER A 43 10.18 3.01 16.22
CA SER A 43 11.22 3.01 15.18
C SER A 43 12.11 1.77 15.20
N SER A 44 12.29 1.13 16.35
CA SER A 44 13.09 -0.11 16.45
C SER A 44 12.37 -1.35 15.92
N ARG A 45 11.08 -1.25 15.62
CA ARG A 45 10.29 -2.36 15.07
C ARG A 45 10.21 -2.35 13.55
N TRP A 46 10.50 -1.23 12.91
CA TRP A 46 10.47 -1.12 11.46
C TRP A 46 11.80 -1.58 10.84
N THR A 47 11.72 -2.58 9.98
CA THR A 47 12.86 -3.04 9.19
C THR A 47 12.83 -2.35 7.83
N PRO A 48 13.82 -1.52 7.50
CA PRO A 48 13.87 -0.87 6.19
C PRO A 48 13.98 -1.92 5.08
N PRO A 49 13.45 -1.63 3.87
CA PRO A 49 13.53 -2.55 2.75
C PRO A 49 15.01 -2.83 2.39
N PRO A 50 15.39 -4.09 2.18
CA PRO A 50 16.71 -4.42 1.68
C PRO A 50 16.88 -3.90 0.25
N SER A 51 18.12 -3.58 -0.14
CA SER A 51 18.43 -3.19 -1.52
C SER A 51 18.08 -4.33 -2.46
N ILE A 52 17.29 -4.04 -3.49
CA ILE A 52 16.87 -5.06 -4.46
C ILE A 52 18.09 -5.66 -5.20
N PHE A 53 19.09 -4.85 -5.51
CA PHE A 53 20.21 -5.28 -6.35
C PHE A 53 21.42 -5.77 -5.54
N ASP A 54 21.61 -5.25 -4.32
CA ASP A 54 22.80 -5.53 -3.52
C ASP A 54 22.59 -6.60 -2.45
N SER A 55 21.33 -6.87 -2.07
CA SER A 55 21.02 -7.85 -1.05
C SER A 55 20.82 -9.25 -1.63
N PRO A 56 21.05 -10.30 -0.84
CA PRO A 56 20.70 -11.67 -1.22
C PRO A 56 19.20 -11.77 -1.60
N VAL A 57 18.90 -12.64 -2.58
CA VAL A 57 17.52 -12.83 -3.07
C VAL A 57 16.58 -13.27 -1.95
N ASP A 58 17.08 -14.10 -1.03
CA ASP A 58 16.29 -14.59 0.10
C ASP A 58 15.87 -13.46 1.05
N ASP A 59 16.73 -12.45 1.26
CA ASP A 59 16.42 -11.28 2.09
C ASP A 59 15.34 -10.41 1.43
N VAL A 60 15.46 -10.19 0.12
CA VAL A 60 14.50 -9.41 -0.68
C VAL A 60 13.13 -10.11 -0.69
N LEU A 61 13.12 -11.41 -0.96
CA LEU A 61 11.88 -12.21 -0.93
C LEU A 61 11.32 -12.32 0.48
N GLY A 62 12.20 -12.45 1.48
CA GLY A 62 11.85 -12.47 2.89
C GLY A 62 11.13 -11.19 3.31
N TYR A 63 11.56 -10.03 2.82
CA TYR A 63 10.92 -8.76 3.13
C TYR A 63 9.49 -8.65 2.59
N LEU A 64 9.22 -9.20 1.40
CA LEU A 64 7.87 -9.21 0.80
C LEU A 64 6.83 -9.98 1.63
N VAL A 65 7.28 -10.81 2.56
CA VAL A 65 6.41 -11.60 3.46
C VAL A 65 6.36 -11.06 4.88
N THR A 66 6.91 -9.86 5.12
CA THR A 66 6.82 -9.18 6.41
C THR A 66 5.69 -8.16 6.45
N ASP A 67 5.23 -7.80 7.64
CA ASP A 67 4.28 -6.70 7.84
C ASP A 67 4.91 -5.33 7.52
N ASP A 68 6.24 -5.23 7.62
CA ASP A 68 6.98 -3.99 7.34
C ASP A 68 6.83 -3.54 5.88
N PHE A 69 6.61 -4.48 4.95
CA PHE A 69 6.29 -4.16 3.56
C PHE A 69 5.04 -3.26 3.44
N ASN A 70 4.04 -3.46 4.29
CA ASN A 70 2.81 -2.66 4.28
C ASN A 70 2.97 -1.28 4.94
N GLN A 71 4.10 -1.00 5.59
CA GLN A 71 4.41 0.32 6.14
C GLN A 71 4.99 1.28 5.10
N LEU A 72 5.42 0.76 3.96
CA LEU A 72 5.81 1.56 2.81
C LEU A 72 4.58 2.21 2.17
N SER A 73 4.77 3.40 1.58
CA SER A 73 3.75 4.02 0.74
C SER A 73 3.41 3.13 -0.47
N VAL A 74 2.26 3.36 -1.10
CA VAL A 74 1.86 2.63 -2.32
C VAL A 74 2.93 2.73 -3.39
N ASP A 75 3.43 3.94 -3.65
CA ASP A 75 4.47 4.18 -4.65
C ASP A 75 5.78 3.45 -4.34
N GLU A 76 6.19 3.42 -3.07
CA GLU A 76 7.40 2.69 -2.66
C GLU A 76 7.23 1.18 -2.83
N ARG A 77 6.08 0.62 -2.45
CA ARG A 77 5.78 -0.80 -2.66
C ARG A 77 5.75 -1.16 -4.15
N MET A 78 5.11 -0.33 -4.97
CA MET A 78 5.06 -0.54 -6.42
C MET A 78 6.44 -0.45 -7.05
N ARG A 79 7.25 0.54 -6.66
CA ARG A 79 8.64 0.66 -7.11
C ARG A 79 9.47 -0.56 -6.70
N TYR A 80 9.37 -0.98 -5.45
CA TYR A 80 10.07 -2.16 -4.93
C TYR A 80 9.73 -3.42 -5.72
N LEU A 81 8.46 -3.63 -6.02
CA LEU A 81 8.00 -4.76 -6.86
C LEU A 81 8.49 -4.64 -8.30
N GLY A 82 8.52 -3.43 -8.88
CA GLY A 82 9.04 -3.18 -10.22
C GLY A 82 10.54 -3.46 -10.32
N GLU A 83 11.33 -2.96 -9.37
CA GLU A 83 12.78 -3.24 -9.27
C GLU A 83 13.02 -4.74 -9.07
N PHE A 84 12.25 -5.39 -8.22
CA PHE A 84 12.30 -6.84 -8.03
C PHE A 84 12.00 -7.59 -9.32
N ALA A 85 10.93 -7.24 -10.03
CA ALA A 85 10.62 -7.83 -11.33
C ALA A 85 11.72 -7.60 -12.37
N SER A 86 12.36 -6.42 -12.34
CA SER A 86 13.49 -6.11 -13.24
C SER A 86 14.72 -6.96 -12.93
N ARG A 87 15.02 -7.20 -11.66
CA ARG A 87 16.08 -8.13 -11.25
C ARG A 87 15.79 -9.54 -11.73
N PHE A 88 14.54 -10.02 -11.63
CA PHE A 88 14.14 -11.35 -12.11
C PHE A 88 14.32 -11.54 -13.62
N ARG A 89 14.13 -10.48 -14.40
CA ARG A 89 14.38 -10.53 -15.85
C ARG A 89 15.86 -10.71 -16.22
N GLY A 90 16.76 -10.24 -15.35
CA GLY A 90 18.21 -10.36 -15.52
C GLY A 90 18.84 -11.55 -14.80
N PHE A 91 18.06 -12.42 -14.16
CA PHE A 91 18.59 -13.51 -13.35
C PHE A 91 19.46 -14.46 -14.16
N GLU A 92 20.68 -14.66 -13.67
CA GLU A 92 21.49 -15.80 -14.00
C GLU A 92 20.84 -17.09 -13.47
N GLN A 93 21.27 -18.24 -14.00
CA GLN A 93 20.65 -19.54 -13.69
C GLN A 93 20.68 -19.86 -12.18
N GLU A 94 21.71 -19.41 -11.45
CA GLU A 94 21.84 -19.64 -10.01
C GLU A 94 20.81 -18.83 -9.19
N GLU A 95 20.57 -17.56 -9.52
CA GLU A 95 19.58 -16.71 -8.84
C GLU A 95 18.16 -17.19 -9.13
N SER A 96 17.90 -17.66 -10.34
CA SER A 96 16.61 -18.29 -10.71
C SER A 96 16.35 -19.54 -9.89
N ALA A 97 17.37 -20.36 -9.63
CA ALA A 97 17.27 -21.55 -8.81
C ALA A 97 16.99 -21.20 -7.32
N ALA A 98 17.66 -20.16 -6.79
CA ALA A 98 17.42 -19.68 -5.43
C ALA A 98 15.99 -19.15 -5.26
N ALA A 99 15.51 -18.34 -6.21
CA ALA A 99 14.14 -17.84 -6.20
C ALA A 99 13.10 -18.99 -6.30
N ALA A 100 13.35 -19.98 -7.16
CA ALA A 100 12.47 -21.16 -7.27
C ALA A 100 12.47 -21.98 -5.97
N ALA A 101 13.63 -22.15 -5.32
CA ALA A 101 13.73 -22.85 -4.04
C ALA A 101 13.00 -22.08 -2.92
N PHE A 102 13.13 -20.74 -2.86
CA PHE A 102 12.37 -19.92 -1.94
C PHE A 102 10.86 -20.08 -2.15
N LEU A 103 10.38 -19.92 -3.40
CA LEU A 103 8.96 -20.05 -3.73
C LEU A 103 8.41 -21.46 -3.41
N ALA A 104 9.22 -22.50 -3.62
CA ALA A 104 8.86 -23.87 -3.22
C ALA A 104 8.81 -24.04 -1.71
N GLY A 105 9.66 -23.30 -0.96
CA GLY A 105 9.70 -23.28 0.51
C GLY A 105 8.61 -22.42 1.15
N VAL A 106 7.95 -21.54 0.39
CA VAL A 106 6.85 -20.69 0.87
C VAL A 106 5.63 -21.55 1.17
N THR A 107 5.43 -21.87 2.44
CA THR A 107 4.36 -22.73 2.93
C THR A 107 3.48 -22.00 3.94
N GLY A 108 2.25 -22.51 4.12
CA GLY A 108 1.36 -22.13 5.22
C GLY A 108 1.33 -20.63 5.55
N PRO A 109 1.85 -20.23 6.72
CA PRO A 109 1.79 -18.84 7.21
C PRO A 109 2.47 -17.83 6.30
N THR A 110 3.63 -18.16 5.74
CA THR A 110 4.39 -17.27 4.85
C THR A 110 3.63 -16.97 3.54
N ARG A 111 2.98 -17.98 2.97
CA ARG A 111 2.12 -17.81 1.79
C ARG A 111 0.91 -16.94 2.11
N GLU A 112 0.32 -17.12 3.28
CA GLU A 112 -0.81 -16.31 3.72
C GLU A 112 -0.39 -14.86 3.94
N GLN A 113 0.77 -14.59 4.55
CA GLN A 113 1.30 -13.25 4.71
C GLN A 113 1.55 -12.56 3.36
N MET A 114 2.17 -13.26 2.40
CA MET A 114 2.36 -12.73 1.04
C MET A 114 1.02 -12.38 0.38
N ARG A 115 0.03 -13.24 0.53
CA ARG A 115 -1.32 -12.98 0.03
C ARG A 115 -1.94 -11.77 0.71
N GLN A 116 -1.80 -11.67 2.03
CA GLN A 116 -2.30 -10.53 2.79
C GLN A 116 -1.63 -9.22 2.36
N ASN A 117 -0.31 -9.22 2.14
CA ASN A 117 0.41 -8.04 1.67
C ASN A 117 -0.06 -7.62 0.26
N ALA A 118 -0.29 -8.58 -0.64
CA ALA A 118 -0.83 -8.30 -1.97
C ALA A 118 -2.27 -7.71 -1.89
N ARG A 119 -3.10 -8.22 -0.99
CA ARG A 119 -4.45 -7.70 -0.74
C ARG A 119 -4.42 -6.27 -0.22
N THR A 120 -3.57 -6.02 0.77
CA THR A 120 -3.38 -4.69 1.36
C THR A 120 -2.91 -3.70 0.30
N LEU A 121 -1.93 -4.08 -0.53
CA LEU A 121 -1.48 -3.23 -1.63
C LEU A 121 -2.60 -2.92 -2.63
N ALA A 122 -3.35 -3.93 -3.06
CA ALA A 122 -4.47 -3.72 -3.98
C ALA A 122 -5.55 -2.79 -3.41
N LYS A 123 -5.88 -2.97 -2.13
CA LYS A 123 -6.80 -2.08 -1.40
C LYS A 123 -6.27 -0.65 -1.36
N ASP A 124 -5.00 -0.48 -0.97
CA ASP A 124 -4.41 0.84 -0.79
C ASP A 124 -4.30 1.61 -2.12
N VAL A 125 -3.99 0.93 -3.22
CA VAL A 125 -4.00 1.50 -4.59
C VAL A 125 -5.38 2.02 -4.95
N LEU A 126 -6.43 1.23 -4.71
CA LEU A 126 -7.81 1.63 -5.03
C LEU A 126 -8.30 2.75 -4.11
N LEU A 127 -7.89 2.71 -2.84
CA LEU A 127 -8.25 3.73 -1.86
C LEU A 127 -7.59 5.08 -2.18
N GLU A 128 -6.31 5.08 -2.53
CA GLU A 128 -5.59 6.28 -2.97
C GLU A 128 -6.24 6.89 -4.21
N GLY A 129 -6.60 6.06 -5.20
CA GLY A 129 -7.36 6.51 -6.37
C GLY A 129 -8.70 7.11 -6.00
N ALA A 130 -9.45 6.46 -5.10
CA ALA A 130 -10.74 6.96 -4.64
C ALA A 130 -10.61 8.27 -3.85
N GLU A 131 -9.63 8.39 -2.96
CA GLU A 131 -9.41 9.62 -2.19
C GLU A 131 -9.06 10.80 -3.10
N GLY A 132 -8.17 10.60 -4.07
CA GLY A 132 -7.86 11.62 -5.07
C GLY A 132 -9.07 12.01 -5.91
N TYR A 133 -9.89 11.04 -6.32
CA TYR A 133 -11.13 11.27 -7.06
C TYR A 133 -12.12 12.14 -6.28
N PHE A 134 -12.36 11.83 -5.01
CA PHE A 134 -13.28 12.62 -4.18
C PHE A 134 -12.72 13.98 -3.74
N ALA A 135 -11.41 14.16 -3.77
CA ALA A 135 -10.76 15.45 -3.56
C ALA A 135 -10.80 16.35 -4.80
N THR A 136 -11.06 15.79 -5.99
CA THR A 136 -11.11 16.51 -7.26
C THR A 136 -12.49 17.11 -7.49
N ASP A 137 -12.54 18.32 -8.06
CA ASP A 137 -13.79 19.00 -8.44
C ASP A 137 -14.59 18.15 -9.41
N GLU A 138 -15.93 18.16 -9.28
CA GLU A 138 -16.83 17.29 -10.05
C GLU A 138 -16.64 17.45 -11.56
N ALA A 139 -16.37 18.66 -12.05
CA ALA A 139 -16.14 18.94 -13.47
C ALA A 139 -14.84 18.32 -14.01
N GLU A 140 -13.87 18.03 -13.15
CA GLU A 140 -12.56 17.48 -13.51
C GLU A 140 -12.44 15.99 -13.23
N ARG A 141 -13.44 15.38 -12.62
CA ARG A 141 -13.41 13.95 -12.23
C ARG A 141 -13.21 13.00 -13.40
N GLY A 142 -13.82 13.31 -14.55
CA GLY A 142 -13.61 12.50 -15.75
C GLY A 142 -12.15 12.47 -16.18
N ARG A 143 -11.50 13.63 -16.21
CA ARG A 143 -10.07 13.73 -16.51
C ARG A 143 -9.21 13.02 -15.48
N TYR A 144 -9.55 13.15 -14.19
CA TYR A 144 -8.86 12.43 -13.14
C TYR A 144 -8.90 10.90 -13.34
N ILE A 145 -10.06 10.35 -13.74
CA ILE A 145 -10.18 8.92 -14.06
C ILE A 145 -9.23 8.54 -15.20
N ASP A 146 -9.20 9.31 -16.27
CA ASP A 146 -8.32 9.04 -17.42
C ASP A 146 -6.84 9.07 -17.01
N ASP A 147 -6.43 10.11 -16.30
CA ASP A 147 -5.05 10.28 -15.83
C ASP A 147 -4.65 9.14 -14.85
N TRP A 148 -5.56 8.74 -13.96
CA TRP A 148 -5.33 7.65 -13.01
C TRP A 148 -5.20 6.30 -13.71
N LEU A 149 -6.08 5.98 -14.66
CA LEU A 149 -6.03 4.73 -15.43
C LEU A 149 -4.79 4.65 -16.31
N ALA A 150 -4.45 5.73 -17.01
CA ALA A 150 -3.25 5.80 -17.84
C ALA A 150 -1.97 5.65 -16.99
N GLY A 151 -1.92 6.30 -15.84
CA GLY A 151 -0.82 6.18 -14.89
C GLY A 151 -0.69 4.77 -14.31
N TRP A 152 -1.81 4.11 -14.03
CA TRP A 152 -1.84 2.73 -13.58
C TRP A 152 -1.34 1.77 -14.66
N GLN A 153 -1.82 1.89 -15.90
CA GLN A 153 -1.38 1.06 -17.02
C GLN A 153 0.11 1.22 -17.28
N ARG A 154 0.63 2.45 -17.26
CA ARG A 154 2.06 2.73 -17.42
C ARG A 154 2.89 2.00 -16.34
N ARG A 155 2.50 2.12 -15.07
CA ARG A 155 3.18 1.41 -13.96
C ARG A 155 3.12 -0.11 -14.11
N ALA A 156 2.00 -0.66 -14.57
CA ALA A 156 1.87 -2.08 -14.84
C ALA A 156 2.77 -2.55 -15.98
N GLU A 157 2.90 -1.77 -17.06
CA GLU A 157 3.83 -2.04 -18.16
C GLU A 157 5.29 -2.02 -17.67
N GLU A 158 5.68 -1.00 -16.92
CA GLU A 158 7.02 -0.89 -16.33
C GLU A 158 7.34 -2.10 -15.45
N MET A 159 6.39 -2.54 -14.64
CA MET A 159 6.56 -3.70 -13.76
C MET A 159 6.72 -5.00 -14.56
N VAL A 160 5.90 -5.23 -15.58
CA VAL A 160 5.88 -6.49 -16.34
C VAL A 160 6.98 -6.53 -17.40
N MET A 161 7.16 -5.45 -18.17
CA MET A 161 8.06 -5.37 -19.31
C MET A 161 9.41 -4.70 -19.01
N GLY A 162 9.50 -3.96 -17.89
CA GLY A 162 10.68 -3.20 -17.48
C GLY A 162 10.69 -1.77 -17.95
N GLU A 163 9.92 -1.46 -18.96
CA GLU A 163 9.73 -0.11 -19.51
C GLU A 163 8.28 0.04 -19.95
N ALA A 164 7.76 1.24 -19.83
CA ALA A 164 6.46 1.55 -20.39
C ALA A 164 6.57 1.73 -21.90
N ARG A 165 5.51 1.40 -22.63
CA ARG A 165 5.40 1.71 -24.05
C ARG A 165 5.57 3.22 -24.28
N PRO A 166 6.27 3.65 -25.35
CA PRO A 166 6.52 5.07 -25.63
C PRO A 166 5.29 5.76 -26.25
N ILE A 167 4.15 5.70 -25.58
CA ILE A 167 2.91 6.40 -25.92
C ILE A 167 2.57 7.39 -24.81
N ASP A 168 1.93 8.51 -25.16
CA ASP A 168 1.49 9.49 -24.17
C ASP A 168 0.26 9.01 -23.38
N ASP A 169 -0.01 9.65 -22.26
CA ASP A 169 -1.10 9.24 -21.36
C ASP A 169 -2.48 9.46 -21.98
N GLY A 170 -2.63 10.41 -22.92
CA GLY A 170 -3.86 10.60 -23.68
C GLY A 170 -4.15 9.41 -24.61
N ALA A 171 -3.13 8.96 -25.35
CA ALA A 171 -3.27 7.77 -26.21
C ALA A 171 -3.55 6.51 -25.38
N ARG A 172 -2.98 6.39 -24.15
CA ARG A 172 -3.31 5.30 -23.23
C ARG A 172 -4.76 5.34 -22.79
N ALA A 173 -5.25 6.51 -22.40
CA ALA A 173 -6.65 6.68 -22.00
C ALA A 173 -7.61 6.30 -23.14
N ASP A 174 -7.28 6.69 -24.37
CA ASP A 174 -8.08 6.34 -25.55
C ASP A 174 -8.06 4.83 -25.83
N GLU A 175 -6.92 4.17 -25.68
CA GLU A 175 -6.80 2.70 -25.78
C GLU A 175 -7.66 2.01 -24.73
N ILE A 176 -7.55 2.42 -23.46
CA ILE A 176 -8.37 1.86 -22.35
C ILE A 176 -9.86 2.01 -22.63
N ARG A 177 -10.29 3.17 -23.14
CA ARG A 177 -11.70 3.40 -23.50
C ARG A 177 -12.14 2.54 -24.69
N ALA A 178 -11.26 2.35 -25.68
CA ALA A 178 -11.54 1.48 -26.81
C ALA A 178 -11.72 0.01 -26.38
N ASP A 179 -10.81 -0.50 -25.57
CA ASP A 179 -10.86 -1.84 -25.03
C ASP A 179 -12.12 -2.07 -24.16
N ALA A 180 -12.44 -1.10 -23.28
CA ALA A 180 -13.63 -1.18 -22.44
C ALA A 180 -14.93 -1.20 -23.29
N ARG A 181 -14.98 -0.45 -24.38
CA ARG A 181 -16.13 -0.46 -25.32
C ARG A 181 -16.24 -1.78 -26.07
N GLU A 182 -15.12 -2.32 -26.54
CA GLU A 182 -15.10 -3.61 -27.21
C GLU A 182 -15.61 -4.72 -26.29
N ASP A 183 -15.17 -4.74 -25.05
CA ASP A 183 -15.63 -5.70 -24.04
C ASP A 183 -17.13 -5.57 -23.75
N MET A 184 -17.64 -4.33 -23.62
CA MET A 184 -19.08 -4.08 -23.44
C MET A 184 -19.92 -4.47 -24.67
N MET A 185 -19.38 -4.35 -25.88
CA MET A 185 -20.07 -4.79 -27.10
C MET A 185 -20.08 -6.31 -27.23
N ARG A 186 -19.02 -6.99 -26.85
CA ARG A 186 -18.99 -8.47 -26.80
C ARG A 186 -20.02 -9.04 -25.85
N ASP A 187 -20.26 -8.36 -24.71
CA ASP A 187 -21.26 -8.79 -23.73
C ASP A 187 -22.71 -8.63 -24.23
N ARG A 188 -22.94 -7.74 -25.21
CA ARG A 188 -24.26 -7.53 -25.83
C ARG A 188 -24.62 -8.57 -26.89
N ASP A 189 -23.65 -9.20 -27.51
CA ASP A 189 -23.86 -10.16 -28.61
C ASP A 189 -24.26 -11.57 -28.14
N GLY A 190 -24.70 -11.72 -26.90
CA GLY A 190 -25.53 -12.79 -26.30
C GLY A 190 -25.18 -14.26 -26.56
N ASP A 191 -24.23 -14.56 -27.43
CA ASP A 191 -23.88 -15.93 -27.85
C ASP A 191 -22.49 -16.36 -27.38
N ARG A 192 -21.75 -15.45 -26.75
CA ARG A 192 -20.53 -15.77 -25.99
C ARG A 192 -20.48 -14.81 -24.81
N MET A 193 -20.84 -15.30 -23.65
CA MET A 193 -20.31 -14.68 -22.43
C MET A 193 -18.83 -14.38 -22.66
N PRO A 194 -18.34 -13.14 -22.38
CA PRO A 194 -16.92 -12.88 -22.41
C PRO A 194 -16.29 -13.99 -21.58
N GLY A 195 -15.13 -14.48 -21.94
CA GLY A 195 -14.47 -15.60 -21.29
C GLY A 195 -14.16 -15.42 -19.79
N ILE A 196 -14.99 -14.68 -19.10
CA ILE A 196 -15.25 -14.71 -17.68
C ILE A 196 -16.12 -15.96 -17.47
N ASP A 197 -15.45 -17.13 -17.63
CA ASP A 197 -15.90 -18.37 -17.07
C ASP A 197 -16.51 -18.09 -15.68
N ASP A 198 -17.62 -18.74 -15.32
CA ASP A 198 -18.23 -18.67 -13.97
C ASP A 198 -17.17 -18.75 -12.85
N ARG A 199 -16.05 -19.41 -13.13
CA ARG A 199 -14.89 -19.48 -12.28
C ARG A 199 -14.13 -18.15 -12.17
N THR A 200 -14.05 -17.35 -13.22
CA THR A 200 -13.35 -16.05 -13.20
C THR A 200 -14.21 -15.00 -12.51
N THR A 201 -15.52 -14.99 -12.76
CA THR A 201 -16.49 -14.15 -12.04
C THR A 201 -16.54 -14.51 -10.56
N SER A 202 -16.62 -15.79 -10.24
CA SER A 202 -16.61 -16.24 -8.83
C SER A 202 -15.26 -15.99 -8.15
N ARG A 203 -14.14 -16.06 -8.88
CA ARG A 203 -12.82 -15.68 -8.38
C ARG A 203 -12.69 -14.18 -8.15
N PHE A 204 -13.19 -13.36 -9.07
CA PHE A 204 -13.20 -11.89 -8.89
C PHE A 204 -14.10 -11.48 -7.73
N LEU A 205 -15.32 -12.01 -7.64
CA LEU A 205 -16.21 -11.76 -6.51
C LEU A 205 -15.63 -12.31 -5.20
N GLY A 206 -14.96 -13.45 -5.26
CA GLY A 206 -14.22 -14.03 -4.14
C GLY A 206 -13.06 -13.15 -3.70
N PHE A 207 -12.24 -12.65 -4.64
CA PHE A 207 -11.18 -11.69 -4.39
C PHE A 207 -11.71 -10.41 -3.77
N TRP A 208 -12.77 -9.82 -4.35
CA TRP A 208 -13.41 -8.63 -3.82
C TRP A 208 -13.90 -8.84 -2.38
N ARG A 209 -14.65 -9.90 -2.17
CA ARG A 209 -15.29 -10.18 -0.88
C ARG A 209 -14.30 -10.61 0.21
N SER A 210 -13.31 -11.42 -0.14
CA SER A 210 -12.34 -11.94 0.83
C SER A 210 -11.13 -11.02 0.98
N ASP A 211 -10.75 -10.31 -0.06
CA ASP A 211 -9.45 -9.68 -0.13
C ASP A 211 -9.51 -8.16 0.08
N ILE A 212 -10.46 -7.46 -0.54
CA ILE A 212 -10.61 -6.03 -0.37
C ILE A 212 -11.59 -5.69 0.75
N GLU A 213 -12.76 -6.33 0.76
CA GLU A 213 -13.80 -6.07 1.77
C GLU A 213 -13.31 -6.42 3.18
N SER A 214 -12.62 -7.55 3.36
CA SER A 214 -12.10 -7.97 4.66
C SER A 214 -10.95 -7.10 5.19
N ALA A 215 -10.21 -6.45 4.31
CA ALA A 215 -9.07 -5.58 4.64
C ALA A 215 -9.45 -4.10 4.77
N SER A 216 -10.71 -3.72 4.50
CA SER A 216 -11.19 -2.33 4.43
C SER A 216 -12.21 -2.02 5.49
N THR A 217 -12.20 -0.78 5.99
CA THR A 217 -13.30 -0.27 6.81
C THR A 217 -14.55 -0.02 5.96
N PRO A 218 -15.77 0.01 6.55
CA PRO A 218 -17.01 0.31 5.80
C PRO A 218 -16.96 1.64 5.01
N LYS A 219 -16.23 2.64 5.51
CA LYS A 219 -16.04 3.92 4.83
C LYS A 219 -15.17 3.74 3.58
N GLU A 220 -14.03 3.07 3.71
CA GLU A 220 -13.11 2.79 2.59
C GLU A 220 -13.80 1.95 1.53
N GLN A 221 -14.56 0.93 1.92
CA GLN A 221 -15.36 0.12 1.00
C GLN A 221 -16.32 0.98 0.18
N GLY A 222 -17.07 1.87 0.85
CA GLY A 222 -18.01 2.76 0.17
C GLY A 222 -17.32 3.71 -0.82
N GLN A 223 -16.15 4.24 -0.47
CA GLN A 223 -15.36 5.09 -1.35
C GLN A 223 -14.83 4.32 -2.57
N ILE A 224 -14.25 3.16 -2.37
CA ILE A 224 -13.72 2.31 -3.46
C ILE A 224 -14.84 1.88 -4.41
N ILE A 225 -15.97 1.37 -3.88
CA ILE A 225 -17.11 0.92 -4.68
C ILE A 225 -17.63 2.07 -5.56
N ARG A 226 -17.83 3.24 -4.95
CA ARG A 226 -18.32 4.41 -5.70
C ARG A 226 -17.35 4.85 -6.78
N PHE A 227 -16.07 4.92 -6.47
CA PHE A 227 -15.03 5.25 -7.45
C PHE A 227 -15.01 4.28 -8.63
N MET A 228 -15.06 2.97 -8.36
CA MET A 228 -15.11 1.94 -9.41
C MET A 228 -16.38 2.01 -10.26
N GLU A 229 -17.53 2.34 -9.65
CA GLU A 229 -18.77 2.55 -10.39
C GLU A 229 -18.67 3.77 -11.31
N ASP A 230 -18.13 4.88 -10.81
CA ASP A 230 -17.96 6.09 -11.59
C ASP A 230 -16.92 5.89 -12.74
N ILE A 231 -15.84 5.11 -12.53
CA ILE A 231 -14.94 4.67 -13.61
C ILE A 231 -15.72 3.90 -14.69
N ARG A 232 -16.52 2.91 -14.29
CA ARG A 232 -17.31 2.12 -15.24
C ARG A 232 -18.27 2.98 -16.05
N VAL A 233 -18.95 3.92 -15.39
CA VAL A 233 -19.88 4.84 -16.07
C VAL A 233 -19.11 5.76 -17.00
N HIS A 234 -17.97 6.32 -16.60
CA HIS A 234 -17.12 7.19 -17.41
C HIS A 234 -16.65 6.46 -18.68
N LEU A 235 -16.13 5.25 -18.56
CA LEU A 235 -15.67 4.45 -19.70
C LEU A 235 -16.82 4.05 -20.65
N ALA A 236 -18.05 3.89 -20.12
CA ALA A 236 -19.23 3.57 -20.91
C ALA A 236 -19.79 4.76 -21.69
N LEU A 237 -19.65 5.99 -21.17
CA LEU A 237 -20.25 7.21 -21.71
C LEU A 237 -19.29 8.11 -22.49
N SER A 238 -17.98 7.87 -22.42
CA SER A 238 -16.97 8.65 -23.15
C SER A 238 -17.06 8.36 -24.65
N GLU A 239 -17.66 9.28 -25.42
CA GLU A 239 -17.71 9.26 -26.88
C GLU A 239 -16.37 9.70 -27.52
#